data_bc4422ba0352ec466250bc6afe75eaab
#
_entry.id   bc4422ba0352ec466250bc6afe75eaab
#
_cell.length_a   1.000
_cell.length_b   1.000
_cell.length_c   1.000
_cell.angle_alpha   90.00
_cell.angle_beta   90.00
_cell.angle_gamma   90.00
#
_symmetry.space_group_name_H-M   'P 1'
#
loop_
_entity.id
_entity.type
_entity.pdbx_description
1 polymer ?
#
loop_
_entity_poly.entity_id
_entity_poly.type
_entity_poly.pdbx_seq_one_letter_code
_entity_poly.pdbx_strand_id
1 'polypeptide(L)'
;MWKPMLTSFLTLSLVALLDAQVKKDSLKIETPKTKEFKIFNKKATIGALLVGDYANSFTKEVDMNGKHNPSGANNGFYLVYFRVNGKFAINDQLSAQILVNFADFKSDPKNKVLEIAALKWTPSTYFNLQVGQFRPYFGLEDMFPAEIMKSYAWSNQYSLLGKSNWESFQIGAAVSGSLIKKKIPLRYYYTFYNGNGKNQLQDNDNSKNHSLRLEYDVLPKLQLGVNDAATKVEGQNANMFGADISYHTKLSKLWNAGFNSEFKYGTNVSAFTAATLAGKNISDYKMTGFYIIPFISRTINENNKSFVEFTCRYEYLEDVNKNGNIGRFYTPMLSYVIGDDYTSKISLVGVISDYSKDIINTNQYSSKLLLLQYQIKF
;
A
#
# COMPACT_ATOMS: atom_id res chain seq x y z
N MET A 1 -28.39 12.65 25.23
CA MET A 1 -29.27 11.50 25.56
C MET A 1 -29.24 10.45 24.46
N TRP A 2 -28.03 9.89 24.10
CA TRP A 2 -27.86 8.99 22.95
C TRP A 2 -26.85 7.85 23.23
N LYS A 3 -26.66 7.44 24.48
CA LYS A 3 -25.75 6.38 24.88
C LYS A 3 -26.24 4.92 24.77
N PRO A 4 -27.55 4.58 24.67
CA PRO A 4 -27.93 3.16 24.60
C PRO A 4 -28.06 2.57 23.20
N MET A 5 -28.07 3.36 22.12
CA MET A 5 -28.29 2.82 20.76
C MET A 5 -27.05 2.20 20.12
N LEU A 6 -25.85 2.65 20.47
CA LEU A 6 -24.61 2.14 19.87
C LEU A 6 -24.23 0.75 20.39
N THR A 7 -24.51 0.48 21.66
CA THR A 7 -24.25 -0.84 22.29
C THR A 7 -25.19 -1.92 21.76
N SER A 8 -26.45 -1.58 21.44
CA SER A 8 -27.39 -2.53 20.87
C SER A 8 -27.10 -2.92 19.44
N PHE A 9 -26.52 -2.04 18.64
CA PHE A 9 -26.15 -2.35 17.25
C PHE A 9 -24.89 -3.23 17.15
N LEU A 10 -23.90 -3.01 18.02
CA LEU A 10 -22.70 -3.83 18.06
C LEU A 10 -22.98 -5.26 18.58
N THR A 11 -23.89 -5.42 19.54
CA THR A 11 -24.28 -6.73 20.05
C THR A 11 -25.15 -7.51 19.08
N LEU A 12 -26.07 -6.88 18.35
CA LEU A 12 -26.89 -7.55 17.33
C LEU A 12 -26.07 -8.01 16.11
N SER A 13 -25.09 -7.23 15.66
CA SER A 13 -24.24 -7.62 14.54
C SER A 13 -23.27 -8.75 14.89
N LEU A 14 -22.76 -8.82 16.15
CA LEU A 14 -21.93 -9.92 16.59
C LEU A 14 -22.73 -11.22 16.81
N VAL A 15 -23.98 -11.12 17.32
CA VAL A 15 -24.86 -12.28 17.51
C VAL A 15 -25.36 -12.82 16.16
N ALA A 16 -25.69 -11.96 15.19
CA ALA A 16 -26.05 -12.39 13.84
C ALA A 16 -24.92 -13.12 13.10
N LEU A 17 -23.66 -12.78 13.38
CA LEU A 17 -22.48 -13.47 12.83
C LEU A 17 -22.23 -14.83 13.52
N LEU A 18 -22.68 -15.02 14.77
CA LEU A 18 -22.56 -16.28 15.50
C LEU A 18 -23.69 -17.27 15.16
N ASP A 19 -24.93 -16.80 14.91
CA ASP A 19 -26.06 -17.67 14.54
C ASP A 19 -26.02 -18.14 13.08
N ALA A 20 -25.25 -17.51 12.20
CA ALA A 20 -25.03 -17.98 10.82
C ALA A 20 -24.21 -19.29 10.75
N GLN A 21 -23.68 -19.77 11.87
CA GLN A 21 -22.91 -21.04 11.95
C GLN A 21 -23.75 -22.29 12.10
N VAL A 22 -25.09 -22.22 12.27
CA VAL A 22 -25.92 -23.42 12.67
C VAL A 22 -26.73 -24.02 11.52
N LYS A 23 -26.71 -23.49 10.32
CA LYS A 23 -27.25 -24.22 9.17
C LYS A 23 -26.15 -24.85 8.33
N LYS A 24 -25.92 -26.14 8.61
CA LYS A 24 -25.13 -27.10 7.84
C LYS A 24 -25.82 -27.36 6.48
N ASP A 25 -25.79 -26.37 5.56
CA ASP A 25 -25.92 -26.65 4.16
C ASP A 25 -24.76 -25.94 3.47
N SER A 26 -23.83 -26.75 3.05
CA SER A 26 -22.55 -26.38 2.48
C SER A 26 -22.74 -25.63 1.17
N LEU A 27 -22.80 -24.32 1.22
CA LEU A 27 -22.27 -23.53 0.11
C LEU A 27 -20.76 -23.83 0.07
N LYS A 28 -20.37 -24.75 -0.80
CA LYS A 28 -18.97 -24.89 -1.22
C LYS A 28 -18.60 -23.58 -1.91
N ILE A 29 -18.11 -22.62 -1.12
CA ILE A 29 -17.39 -21.48 -1.69
C ILE A 29 -16.08 -22.07 -2.19
N GLU A 30 -16.06 -22.47 -3.46
CA GLU A 30 -14.81 -22.77 -4.14
C GLU A 30 -14.03 -21.47 -4.18
N THR A 31 -12.87 -21.45 -3.52
CA THR A 31 -11.91 -20.36 -3.68
C THR A 31 -11.67 -20.17 -5.17
N PRO A 32 -11.84 -18.96 -5.73
CA PRO A 32 -11.61 -18.74 -7.16
C PRO A 32 -10.16 -19.12 -7.47
N LYS A 33 -9.98 -20.27 -8.10
CA LYS A 33 -8.68 -20.63 -8.67
C LYS A 33 -8.43 -19.61 -9.77
N THR A 34 -7.31 -18.90 -9.72
CA THR A 34 -6.84 -18.07 -10.82
C THR A 34 -6.90 -18.94 -12.06
N LYS A 35 -7.85 -18.65 -12.96
CA LYS A 35 -8.01 -19.49 -14.16
C LYS A 35 -6.82 -19.23 -15.07
N GLU A 36 -5.92 -20.23 -15.17
CA GLU A 36 -4.92 -20.23 -16.22
C GLU A 36 -5.62 -20.54 -17.55
N PHE A 37 -5.38 -19.71 -18.54
CA PHE A 37 -5.82 -19.96 -19.90
C PHE A 37 -4.70 -19.65 -20.88
N LYS A 38 -4.83 -20.15 -22.09
CA LYS A 38 -3.82 -19.94 -23.15
C LYS A 38 -4.29 -18.86 -24.10
N ILE A 39 -3.47 -17.84 -24.32
CA ILE A 39 -3.58 -16.89 -25.41
C ILE A 39 -2.45 -17.21 -26.38
N PHE A 40 -2.75 -17.51 -27.64
CA PHE A 40 -1.76 -17.93 -28.64
C PHE A 40 -0.86 -19.07 -28.14
N ASN A 41 -1.44 -20.09 -27.48
CA ASN A 41 -0.71 -21.22 -26.85
C ASN A 41 0.25 -20.83 -25.70
N LYS A 42 0.14 -19.63 -25.15
CA LYS A 42 0.94 -19.16 -24.00
C LYS A 42 0.08 -19.10 -22.74
N LYS A 43 0.70 -19.32 -21.58
CA LYS A 43 0.01 -19.20 -20.30
C LYS A 43 -0.33 -17.74 -20.03
N ALA A 44 -1.58 -17.48 -19.69
CA ALA A 44 -2.05 -16.19 -19.23
C ALA A 44 -2.87 -16.38 -17.95
N THR A 45 -2.77 -15.41 -17.03
CA THR A 45 -3.63 -15.32 -15.85
C THR A 45 -4.24 -13.94 -15.79
N ILE A 46 -5.56 -13.89 -15.55
CA ILE A 46 -6.27 -12.64 -15.30
C ILE A 46 -6.88 -12.74 -13.91
N GLY A 47 -6.75 -11.69 -13.14
CA GLY A 47 -7.38 -11.55 -11.85
C GLY A 47 -7.91 -10.14 -11.66
N ALA A 48 -8.80 -9.96 -10.71
CA ALA A 48 -9.28 -8.65 -10.34
C ALA A 48 -9.30 -8.47 -8.83
N LEU A 49 -9.23 -7.20 -8.39
CA LEU A 49 -9.33 -6.77 -7.01
C LEU A 49 -10.34 -5.63 -6.92
N LEU A 50 -11.41 -5.87 -6.17
CA LEU A 50 -12.39 -4.84 -5.81
C LEU A 50 -12.23 -4.49 -4.33
N VAL A 51 -12.05 -3.22 -4.03
CA VAL A 51 -12.02 -2.68 -2.66
C VAL A 51 -12.89 -1.44 -2.60
N GLY A 52 -13.79 -1.39 -1.64
CA GLY A 52 -14.64 -0.25 -1.39
C GLY A 52 -14.85 -0.02 0.09
N ASP A 53 -15.15 1.23 0.44
CA ASP A 53 -15.34 1.68 1.80
C ASP A 53 -16.71 2.36 1.94
N TYR A 54 -17.30 2.20 3.13
CA TYR A 54 -18.20 3.17 3.71
C TYR A 54 -17.47 3.90 4.81
N ALA A 55 -17.34 5.19 4.72
CA ALA A 55 -16.67 6.02 5.72
C ALA A 55 -17.64 6.98 6.40
N ASN A 56 -17.41 7.26 7.68
CA ASN A 56 -18.11 8.29 8.44
C ASN A 56 -17.12 9.09 9.29
N SER A 57 -17.13 10.40 9.15
CA SER A 57 -16.35 11.34 9.95
C SER A 57 -17.13 11.74 11.21
N PHE A 58 -16.46 11.69 12.36
CA PHE A 58 -16.97 12.18 13.65
C PHE A 58 -16.42 13.56 14.03
N THR A 59 -15.60 14.14 13.16
CA THR A 59 -15.04 15.48 13.38
C THR A 59 -15.84 16.50 12.61
N LYS A 60 -16.22 17.57 13.30
CA LYS A 60 -16.96 18.68 12.70
C LYS A 60 -16.17 19.28 11.54
N GLU A 61 -16.86 19.60 10.43
CA GLU A 61 -16.29 20.24 9.24
C GLU A 61 -15.19 19.38 8.54
N VAL A 62 -15.14 18.08 8.85
CA VAL A 62 -14.24 17.13 8.18
C VAL A 62 -15.07 16.15 7.35
N ASP A 63 -14.72 16.02 6.08
CA ASP A 63 -15.39 15.11 5.16
C ASP A 63 -14.99 13.63 5.37
N MET A 64 -15.65 12.73 4.65
CA MET A 64 -15.42 11.28 4.73
C MET A 64 -14.00 10.83 4.34
N ASN A 65 -13.20 11.71 3.72
CA ASN A 65 -11.80 11.45 3.36
C ASN A 65 -10.81 11.99 4.41
N GLY A 66 -11.29 12.57 5.50
CA GLY A 66 -10.45 13.14 6.55
C GLY A 66 -9.93 14.55 6.25
N LYS A 67 -10.43 15.19 5.20
CA LYS A 67 -10.08 16.57 4.84
C LYS A 67 -10.98 17.55 5.56
N HIS A 68 -10.42 18.65 6.12
CA HIS A 68 -11.22 19.79 6.55
C HIS A 68 -11.92 20.39 5.33
N ASN A 69 -13.24 20.26 5.29
CA ASN A 69 -14.10 20.67 4.19
C ASN A 69 -15.52 20.89 4.72
N PRO A 70 -15.87 22.11 5.17
CA PRO A 70 -17.16 22.40 5.81
C PRO A 70 -18.38 22.10 4.94
N SER A 71 -18.23 22.11 3.61
CA SER A 71 -19.29 21.78 2.65
C SER A 71 -19.24 20.34 2.14
N GLY A 72 -18.26 19.55 2.58
CA GLY A 72 -18.06 18.16 2.16
C GLY A 72 -19.02 17.20 2.86
N ALA A 73 -19.33 16.08 2.19
CA ALA A 73 -20.07 14.99 2.79
C ALA A 73 -19.22 14.32 3.90
N ASN A 74 -19.78 14.21 5.10
CA ASN A 74 -19.09 13.59 6.23
C ASN A 74 -19.23 12.06 6.25
N ASN A 75 -20.06 11.48 5.39
CA ASN A 75 -20.18 10.04 5.23
C ASN A 75 -20.52 9.66 3.79
N GLY A 76 -20.22 8.42 3.40
CA GLY A 76 -20.55 7.92 2.07
C GLY A 76 -19.81 6.65 1.69
N PHE A 77 -20.23 6.07 0.57
CA PHE A 77 -19.57 4.94 -0.07
C PHE A 77 -18.63 5.43 -1.18
N TYR A 78 -17.47 4.78 -1.30
CA TYR A 78 -16.57 5.01 -2.43
C TYR A 78 -15.76 3.78 -2.78
N LEU A 79 -15.28 3.72 -4.03
CA LEU A 79 -14.37 2.70 -4.51
C LEU A 79 -12.93 3.14 -4.24
N VAL A 80 -12.15 2.26 -3.58
CA VAL A 80 -10.71 2.43 -3.38
C VAL A 80 -9.95 1.84 -4.56
N TYR A 81 -10.28 0.59 -4.92
CA TYR A 81 -9.69 -0.10 -6.06
C TYR A 81 -10.74 -0.84 -6.87
N PHE A 82 -10.61 -0.78 -8.18
CA PHE A 82 -11.14 -1.75 -9.12
C PHE A 82 -10.02 -2.09 -10.10
N ARG A 83 -9.15 -2.97 -9.66
CA ARG A 83 -7.94 -3.37 -10.40
C ARG A 83 -8.21 -4.61 -11.23
N VAL A 84 -7.75 -4.60 -12.48
CA VAL A 84 -7.66 -5.79 -13.34
C VAL A 84 -6.20 -6.03 -13.67
N ASN A 85 -5.71 -7.23 -13.38
CA ASN A 85 -4.32 -7.63 -13.54
C ASN A 85 -4.22 -8.78 -14.54
N GLY A 86 -3.45 -8.58 -15.61
CA GLY A 86 -3.08 -9.59 -16.59
C GLY A 86 -1.61 -9.94 -16.47
N LYS A 87 -1.27 -11.23 -16.37
CA LYS A 87 0.10 -11.74 -16.44
C LYS A 87 0.21 -12.73 -17.58
N PHE A 88 1.21 -12.58 -18.42
CA PHE A 88 1.40 -13.33 -19.65
C PHE A 88 2.81 -13.94 -19.69
N ALA A 89 2.92 -15.26 -19.70
CA ALA A 89 4.18 -15.94 -19.93
C ALA A 89 4.45 -15.99 -21.44
N ILE A 90 5.42 -15.21 -21.92
CA ILE A 90 5.83 -15.19 -23.34
C ILE A 90 6.69 -16.42 -23.63
N ASN A 91 7.61 -16.75 -22.73
CA ASN A 91 8.37 -18.01 -22.70
C ASN A 91 8.80 -18.28 -21.24
N ASP A 92 9.67 -19.28 -21.02
CA ASP A 92 10.11 -19.70 -19.68
C ASP A 92 10.88 -18.60 -18.91
N GLN A 93 11.44 -17.63 -19.61
CA GLN A 93 12.24 -16.55 -19.02
C GLN A 93 11.60 -15.17 -19.18
N LEU A 94 10.69 -14.98 -20.15
CA LEU A 94 10.10 -13.68 -20.46
C LEU A 94 8.62 -13.65 -20.14
N SER A 95 8.20 -12.67 -19.38
CA SER A 95 6.80 -12.41 -19.04
C SER A 95 6.43 -10.95 -19.22
N ALA A 96 5.13 -10.70 -19.43
CA ALA A 96 4.54 -9.36 -19.41
C ALA A 96 3.51 -9.26 -18.31
N GLN A 97 3.33 -8.05 -17.78
CA GLN A 97 2.27 -7.75 -16.82
C GLN A 97 1.59 -6.43 -17.18
N ILE A 98 0.26 -6.42 -17.05
CA ILE A 98 -0.58 -5.23 -17.18
C ILE A 98 -1.45 -5.15 -15.92
N LEU A 99 -1.50 -3.99 -15.27
CA LEU A 99 -2.39 -3.69 -14.15
C LEU A 99 -3.08 -2.36 -14.41
N VAL A 100 -4.41 -2.38 -14.43
CA VAL A 100 -5.24 -1.18 -14.60
C VAL A 100 -6.11 -1.03 -13.37
N ASN A 101 -6.18 0.18 -12.81
CA ASN A 101 -7.09 0.54 -11.73
C ASN A 101 -8.21 1.44 -12.26
N PHE A 102 -9.35 0.86 -12.56
CA PHE A 102 -10.50 1.61 -13.09
C PHE A 102 -11.11 2.59 -12.08
N ALA A 103 -10.93 2.37 -10.77
CA ALA A 103 -11.38 3.32 -9.75
C ALA A 103 -10.65 4.69 -9.84
N ASP A 104 -9.47 4.74 -10.48
CA ASP A 104 -8.72 5.99 -10.67
C ASP A 104 -9.35 6.93 -11.72
N PHE A 105 -10.33 6.48 -12.52
CA PHE A 105 -11.02 7.37 -13.46
C PHE A 105 -11.73 8.54 -12.77
N LYS A 106 -12.37 8.31 -11.62
CA LYS A 106 -13.01 9.38 -10.81
C LYS A 106 -13.84 10.38 -11.64
N SER A 107 -14.55 9.89 -12.64
CA SER A 107 -15.32 10.68 -13.59
C SER A 107 -14.50 11.61 -14.52
N ASP A 108 -13.18 11.51 -14.53
CA ASP A 108 -12.30 12.27 -15.42
C ASP A 108 -11.48 11.29 -16.30
N PRO A 109 -11.71 11.25 -17.63
CA PRO A 109 -10.98 10.38 -18.55
C PRO A 109 -9.49 10.72 -18.67
N LYS A 110 -9.05 11.90 -18.22
CA LYS A 110 -7.64 12.30 -18.19
C LYS A 110 -6.87 11.63 -17.03
N ASN A 111 -7.56 11.02 -16.07
CA ASN A 111 -6.93 10.35 -14.95
C ASN A 111 -6.12 9.13 -15.41
N LYS A 112 -4.99 8.95 -14.77
CA LYS A 112 -3.99 7.94 -15.14
C LYS A 112 -4.33 6.60 -14.47
N VAL A 113 -4.99 5.70 -15.17
CA VAL A 113 -5.49 4.42 -14.64
C VAL A 113 -4.53 3.24 -14.82
N LEU A 114 -3.60 3.32 -15.79
CA LEU A 114 -2.62 2.25 -16.00
C LEU A 114 -1.56 2.31 -14.88
N GLU A 115 -1.49 1.25 -14.08
CA GLU A 115 -0.54 1.13 -12.97
C GLU A 115 0.72 0.37 -13.39
N ILE A 116 0.57 -0.79 -14.04
CA ILE A 116 1.70 -1.59 -14.54
C ILE A 116 1.53 -1.85 -16.03
N ALA A 117 2.61 -1.64 -16.78
CA ALA A 117 2.81 -2.10 -18.14
C ALA A 117 4.30 -2.43 -18.29
N ALA A 118 4.68 -3.67 -18.01
CA ALA A 118 6.07 -4.06 -17.89
C ALA A 118 6.37 -5.42 -18.51
N LEU A 119 7.58 -5.54 -19.05
CA LEU A 119 8.22 -6.81 -19.43
C LEU A 119 9.24 -7.18 -18.36
N LYS A 120 9.30 -8.46 -18.03
CA LYS A 120 10.29 -9.02 -17.11
C LYS A 120 11.00 -10.21 -17.74
N TRP A 121 12.32 -10.12 -17.83
CA TRP A 121 13.20 -11.21 -18.25
C TRP A 121 13.89 -11.78 -17.01
N THR A 122 13.76 -13.10 -16.82
CA THR A 122 14.25 -13.85 -15.65
C THR A 122 15.13 -15.03 -16.11
N PRO A 123 16.36 -14.80 -16.59
CA PRO A 123 17.23 -15.88 -17.04
C PRO A 123 17.74 -16.73 -15.89
N SER A 124 17.80 -16.19 -14.67
CA SER A 124 18.21 -16.93 -13.47
C SER A 124 17.59 -16.33 -12.20
N THR A 125 17.70 -17.01 -11.07
CA THR A 125 17.34 -16.45 -9.76
C THR A 125 18.28 -15.33 -9.30
N TYR A 126 19.47 -15.27 -9.87
CA TYR A 126 20.50 -14.29 -9.50
C TYR A 126 20.39 -12.97 -10.25
N PHE A 127 19.70 -12.98 -11.38
CA PHE A 127 19.55 -11.80 -12.23
C PHE A 127 18.19 -11.79 -12.90
N ASN A 128 17.49 -10.67 -12.77
CA ASN A 128 16.24 -10.36 -13.45
C ASN A 128 16.33 -8.94 -13.98
N LEU A 129 15.80 -8.70 -15.17
CA LEU A 129 15.62 -7.39 -15.77
C LEU A 129 14.15 -7.11 -15.98
N GLN A 130 13.67 -5.97 -15.51
CA GLN A 130 12.32 -5.48 -15.74
C GLN A 130 12.37 -4.13 -16.42
N VAL A 131 11.52 -3.91 -17.42
CA VAL A 131 11.43 -2.65 -18.16
C VAL A 131 9.97 -2.26 -18.38
N GLY A 132 9.66 -0.96 -18.37
CA GLY A 132 8.33 -0.43 -18.56
C GLY A 132 7.85 0.40 -17.39
N GLN A 133 6.54 0.40 -17.13
CA GLN A 133 5.95 1.06 -15.98
C GLN A 133 5.68 0.05 -14.87
N PHE A 134 6.22 0.30 -13.68
CA PHE A 134 6.07 -0.54 -12.49
C PHE A 134 6.39 0.28 -11.23
N ARG A 135 6.21 -0.31 -10.02
CA ARG A 135 6.69 0.35 -8.79
C ARG A 135 8.21 0.21 -8.70
N PRO A 136 8.96 1.30 -8.47
CA PRO A 136 10.39 1.18 -8.15
C PRO A 136 10.53 0.34 -6.87
N TYR A 137 11.58 -0.44 -6.80
CA TYR A 137 11.87 -1.25 -5.62
C TYR A 137 12.48 -0.35 -4.52
N PHE A 138 11.62 0.51 -3.91
CA PHE A 138 12.04 1.39 -2.83
C PHE A 138 11.03 1.31 -1.67
N GLY A 139 11.51 0.88 -0.49
CA GLY A 139 10.65 0.70 0.66
C GLY A 139 9.88 -0.61 0.71
N LEU A 140 9.37 -0.93 1.89
CA LEU A 140 8.65 -2.17 2.15
C LEU A 140 7.30 -2.20 1.41
N GLU A 141 6.60 -1.07 1.36
CA GLU A 141 5.26 -1.00 0.78
C GLU A 141 5.27 -1.17 -0.74
N ASP A 142 6.36 -0.86 -1.45
CA ASP A 142 6.48 -1.16 -2.88
C ASP A 142 6.65 -2.66 -3.18
N MET A 143 7.03 -3.48 -2.18
CA MET A 143 7.36 -4.89 -2.36
C MET A 143 6.15 -5.83 -2.33
N PHE A 144 4.99 -5.39 -1.83
CA PHE A 144 3.82 -6.25 -1.74
C PHE A 144 2.58 -5.65 -2.42
N PRO A 145 1.65 -6.51 -2.88
CA PRO A 145 0.42 -6.06 -3.49
C PRO A 145 -0.58 -5.56 -2.45
N ALA A 146 -1.51 -4.70 -2.89
CA ALA A 146 -2.46 -4.02 -2.01
C ALA A 146 -3.38 -4.97 -1.22
N GLU A 147 -3.73 -6.11 -1.80
CA GLU A 147 -4.67 -7.07 -1.20
C GLU A 147 -4.18 -7.71 0.11
N ILE A 148 -2.85 -7.78 0.33
CA ILE A 148 -2.27 -8.35 1.55
C ILE A 148 -1.84 -7.32 2.58
N MET A 149 -2.15 -6.04 2.34
CA MET A 149 -1.84 -4.98 3.31
C MET A 149 -2.44 -5.26 4.68
N LYS A 150 -1.65 -5.01 5.71
CA LYS A 150 -2.04 -5.09 7.13
C LYS A 150 -2.75 -3.82 7.63
N SER A 151 -3.15 -2.94 6.74
CA SER A 151 -3.93 -1.73 6.99
C SER A 151 -4.94 -1.53 5.87
N TYR A 152 -5.87 -0.60 6.04
CA TYR A 152 -6.91 -0.31 5.05
C TYR A 152 -6.38 0.44 3.82
N ALA A 153 -5.27 1.16 3.98
CA ALA A 153 -4.63 1.99 2.96
C ALA A 153 -3.11 2.01 3.14
N TRP A 154 -2.38 2.48 2.15
CA TRP A 154 -0.96 2.78 2.23
C TRP A 154 -0.67 3.78 3.35
N SER A 155 0.57 3.81 3.85
CA SER A 155 0.97 4.78 4.86
C SER A 155 0.97 6.22 4.31
N ASN A 156 0.86 7.19 5.21
CA ASN A 156 0.94 8.61 4.81
C ASN A 156 2.32 8.96 4.25
N GLN A 157 3.40 8.35 4.79
CA GLN A 157 4.74 8.52 4.22
C GLN A 157 4.82 7.97 2.79
N TYR A 158 4.26 6.79 2.49
CA TYR A 158 4.22 6.23 1.14
C TYR A 158 3.47 7.18 0.17
N SER A 159 2.33 7.72 0.62
CA SER A 159 1.55 8.67 -0.18
C SER A 159 2.32 9.96 -0.47
N LEU A 160 3.10 10.47 0.50
CA LEU A 160 3.95 11.65 0.34
C LEU A 160 5.13 11.36 -0.61
N LEU A 161 5.77 10.19 -0.47
CA LEU A 161 6.86 9.77 -1.34
C LEU A 161 6.38 9.51 -2.78
N GLY A 162 5.18 8.97 -2.95
CA GLY A 162 4.55 8.84 -4.27
C GLY A 162 4.33 10.18 -4.97
N LYS A 163 3.89 11.22 -4.24
CA LYS A 163 3.79 12.60 -4.76
C LYS A 163 5.16 13.21 -5.08
N SER A 164 6.19 12.79 -4.37
CA SER A 164 7.58 13.21 -4.56
C SER A 164 8.33 12.36 -5.60
N ASN A 165 7.64 11.43 -6.26
CA ASN A 165 8.16 10.52 -7.28
C ASN A 165 9.29 9.58 -6.80
N TRP A 166 9.42 9.32 -5.49
CA TRP A 166 10.33 8.32 -4.94
C TRP A 166 9.73 6.91 -4.99
N GLU A 167 8.42 6.81 -4.83
CA GLU A 167 7.62 5.57 -4.76
C GLU A 167 6.45 5.61 -5.75
N SER A 168 5.57 4.59 -5.66
CA SER A 168 4.42 4.42 -6.55
C SER A 168 4.86 4.02 -7.97
N PHE A 169 4.04 4.22 -8.99
CA PHE A 169 4.32 3.71 -10.34
C PHE A 169 5.16 4.68 -11.16
N GLN A 170 6.26 4.18 -11.74
CA GLN A 170 7.23 4.94 -12.51
C GLN A 170 7.59 4.20 -13.81
N ILE A 171 8.06 4.94 -14.80
CA ILE A 171 8.57 4.37 -16.06
C ILE A 171 10.09 4.28 -15.97
N GLY A 172 10.63 3.08 -16.20
CA GLY A 172 12.05 2.85 -16.08
C GLY A 172 12.49 1.41 -16.31
N ALA A 173 13.64 1.08 -15.76
CA ALA A 173 14.22 -0.26 -15.77
C ALA A 173 14.70 -0.65 -14.37
N ALA A 174 14.62 -1.94 -14.05
CA ALA A 174 15.12 -2.46 -12.78
C ALA A 174 15.90 -3.77 -13.00
N VAL A 175 16.97 -3.90 -12.24
CA VAL A 175 17.74 -5.15 -12.11
C VAL A 175 17.53 -5.66 -10.69
N SER A 176 17.26 -6.97 -10.55
CA SER A 176 17.10 -7.60 -9.24
C SER A 176 17.62 -9.03 -9.23
N GLY A 177 17.90 -9.54 -8.04
CA GLY A 177 18.34 -10.91 -7.87
C GLY A 177 18.29 -11.40 -6.43
N SER A 178 18.42 -12.73 -6.27
CA SER A 178 18.43 -13.39 -4.96
C SER A 178 19.63 -14.31 -4.86
N LEU A 179 20.40 -14.18 -3.79
CA LEU A 179 21.55 -15.01 -3.49
C LEU A 179 21.24 -16.18 -2.53
N ILE A 180 19.97 -16.34 -2.16
CA ILE A 180 19.50 -17.36 -1.20
C ILE A 180 19.91 -18.79 -1.64
N LYS A 181 19.82 -19.10 -2.92
CA LYS A 181 20.30 -20.40 -3.44
C LYS A 181 21.79 -20.64 -3.23
N LYS A 182 22.59 -19.60 -3.05
CA LYS A 182 24.01 -19.67 -2.67
C LYS A 182 24.23 -19.66 -1.15
N LYS A 183 23.16 -19.86 -0.35
CA LYS A 183 23.15 -19.80 1.13
C LYS A 183 23.52 -18.41 1.68
N ILE A 184 23.38 -17.36 0.88
CA ILE A 184 23.49 -15.96 1.30
C ILE A 184 22.07 -15.41 1.35
N PRO A 185 21.50 -15.11 2.52
CA PRO A 185 20.10 -14.71 2.66
C PRO A 185 19.88 -13.24 2.24
N LEU A 186 20.37 -12.88 1.05
CA LEU A 186 20.35 -11.52 0.50
C LEU A 186 19.58 -11.47 -0.82
N ARG A 187 18.75 -10.46 -0.96
CA ARG A 187 18.13 -10.01 -2.21
C ARG A 187 18.56 -8.59 -2.50
N TYR A 188 18.69 -8.23 -3.76
CA TYR A 188 19.04 -6.90 -4.19
C TYR A 188 18.14 -6.43 -5.32
N TYR A 189 17.89 -5.11 -5.37
CA TYR A 189 17.06 -4.43 -6.37
C TYR A 189 17.69 -3.08 -6.67
N TYR A 190 17.94 -2.81 -7.94
CA TYR A 190 18.37 -1.51 -8.40
C TYR A 190 17.37 -1.03 -9.45
N THR A 191 16.84 0.19 -9.30
CA THR A 191 15.90 0.77 -10.24
C THR A 191 16.43 2.10 -10.76
N PHE A 192 16.28 2.31 -12.06
CA PHE A 192 16.59 3.52 -12.78
C PHE A 192 15.33 3.98 -13.52
N TYR A 193 14.79 5.17 -13.21
CA TYR A 193 13.49 5.61 -13.68
C TYR A 193 13.38 7.13 -13.87
N ASN A 194 12.36 7.57 -14.64
CA ASN A 194 12.21 8.97 -15.00
C ASN A 194 11.91 9.90 -13.81
N GLY A 195 11.19 9.44 -12.79
CA GLY A 195 10.86 10.26 -11.63
C GLY A 195 9.74 11.29 -11.88
N ASN A 196 8.90 11.09 -12.91
CA ASN A 196 7.78 11.97 -13.26
C ASN A 196 6.39 11.31 -13.14
N GLY A 197 6.33 10.14 -12.48
CA GLY A 197 5.11 9.41 -12.17
C GLY A 197 4.60 8.52 -13.30
N LYS A 198 3.40 7.95 -13.08
CA LYS A 198 2.77 7.01 -14.02
C LYS A 198 2.18 7.67 -15.26
N ASN A 199 2.11 6.92 -16.36
CA ASN A 199 1.42 7.28 -17.61
C ASN A 199 1.93 8.61 -18.22
N GLN A 200 3.23 8.83 -18.15
CA GLN A 200 3.87 9.93 -18.89
C GLN A 200 4.28 9.43 -20.27
N LEU A 201 3.91 10.19 -21.31
CA LEU A 201 4.27 9.86 -22.70
C LEU A 201 5.77 9.98 -22.93
N GLN A 202 6.41 10.89 -22.23
CA GLN A 202 7.84 11.16 -22.33
C GLN A 202 8.35 11.71 -21.00
N ASP A 203 9.64 11.72 -20.83
CA ASP A 203 10.29 12.40 -19.72
C ASP A 203 10.12 13.92 -19.86
N ASN A 204 9.95 14.62 -18.74
CA ASN A 204 9.75 16.07 -18.71
C ASN A 204 11.05 16.84 -18.39
N ASP A 205 12.13 16.12 -18.05
CA ASP A 205 13.46 16.68 -17.82
C ASP A 205 14.57 15.66 -18.15
N ASN A 206 15.82 16.03 -17.95
CA ASN A 206 16.97 15.14 -18.18
C ASN A 206 17.41 14.41 -16.91
N SER A 207 16.75 14.64 -15.77
CA SER A 207 17.08 13.98 -14.52
C SER A 207 16.51 12.56 -14.46
N LYS A 208 17.21 11.68 -13.77
CA LYS A 208 16.74 10.32 -13.51
C LYS A 208 16.83 10.02 -12.04
N ASN A 209 15.84 9.27 -11.57
CA ASN A 209 15.86 8.73 -10.23
C ASN A 209 16.58 7.38 -10.24
N HIS A 210 17.40 7.16 -9.22
CA HIS A 210 18.07 5.91 -8.93
C HIS A 210 17.60 5.42 -7.57
N SER A 211 17.28 4.15 -7.44
CA SER A 211 17.02 3.54 -6.13
C SER A 211 17.76 2.22 -6.00
N LEU A 212 18.27 1.95 -4.80
CA LEU A 212 18.87 0.68 -4.40
C LEU A 212 18.14 0.17 -3.17
N ARG A 213 17.71 -1.10 -3.19
CA ARG A 213 17.17 -1.82 -2.06
C ARG A 213 17.94 -3.10 -1.82
N LEU A 214 18.30 -3.35 -0.58
CA LEU A 214 18.86 -4.62 -0.11
C LEU A 214 17.94 -5.22 0.94
N GLU A 215 17.65 -6.51 0.83
CA GLU A 215 16.87 -7.27 1.81
C GLU A 215 17.71 -8.42 2.35
N TYR A 216 17.76 -8.56 3.67
CA TYR A 216 18.50 -9.59 4.35
C TYR A 216 17.60 -10.37 5.32
N ASP A 217 17.52 -11.70 5.14
CA ASP A 217 16.79 -12.58 6.05
C ASP A 217 17.73 -12.96 7.23
N VAL A 218 17.62 -12.20 8.32
CA VAL A 218 18.41 -12.44 9.56
C VAL A 218 18.07 -13.81 10.16
N LEU A 219 16.77 -14.13 10.14
CA LEU A 219 16.20 -15.39 10.56
C LEU A 219 15.09 -15.77 9.57
N PRO A 220 14.62 -17.04 9.53
CA PRO A 220 13.52 -17.45 8.64
C PRO A 220 12.23 -16.64 8.79
N LYS A 221 12.10 -15.89 9.88
CA LYS A 221 10.90 -15.12 10.24
C LYS A 221 11.16 -13.62 10.37
N LEU A 222 12.42 -13.20 10.21
CA LEU A 222 12.85 -11.81 10.41
C LEU A 222 13.64 -11.33 9.19
N GLN A 223 13.09 -10.37 8.48
CA GLN A 223 13.70 -9.70 7.33
C GLN A 223 14.01 -8.25 7.68
N LEU A 224 15.16 -7.78 7.27
CA LEU A 224 15.56 -6.38 7.28
C LEU A 224 15.68 -5.88 5.85
N GLY A 225 15.25 -4.63 5.61
CA GLY A 225 15.43 -3.91 4.37
C GLY A 225 16.16 -2.59 4.58
N VAL A 226 17.01 -2.22 3.65
CA VAL A 226 17.61 -0.89 3.57
C VAL A 226 17.45 -0.35 2.16
N ASN A 227 17.21 0.95 2.05
CA ASN A 227 16.91 1.61 0.80
C ASN A 227 17.67 2.93 0.70
N ASP A 228 18.17 3.24 -0.48
CA ASP A 228 18.76 4.53 -0.81
C ASP A 228 18.27 4.97 -2.19
N ALA A 229 17.96 6.26 -2.36
CA ALA A 229 17.58 6.82 -3.63
C ALA A 229 18.12 8.24 -3.82
N ALA A 230 18.42 8.57 -5.04
CA ALA A 230 18.99 9.86 -5.44
C ALA A 230 18.44 10.34 -6.78
N THR A 231 18.32 11.67 -6.91
CA THR A 231 17.97 12.36 -8.15
C THR A 231 18.47 13.80 -8.13
N LYS A 232 18.25 14.53 -9.22
CA LYS A 232 18.39 15.99 -9.27
C LYS A 232 17.04 16.65 -9.54
N VAL A 233 16.76 17.73 -8.84
CA VAL A 233 15.54 18.53 -9.01
C VAL A 233 15.94 20.00 -9.11
N GLU A 234 15.58 20.66 -10.19
CA GLU A 234 15.98 22.06 -10.46
C GLU A 234 17.51 22.28 -10.27
N GLY A 235 18.32 21.32 -10.73
CA GLY A 235 19.78 21.35 -10.62
C GLY A 235 20.37 21.01 -9.24
N GLN A 236 19.55 20.82 -8.20
CA GLN A 236 19.97 20.49 -6.85
C GLN A 236 19.85 18.98 -6.56
N ASN A 237 20.75 18.43 -5.75
CA ASN A 237 20.74 17.01 -5.40
C ASN A 237 19.67 16.73 -4.35
N ALA A 238 18.78 15.79 -4.66
CA ALA A 238 17.79 15.22 -3.75
C ALA A 238 18.15 13.77 -3.39
N ASN A 239 17.89 13.35 -2.18
CA ASN A 239 18.12 11.99 -1.73
C ASN A 239 17.02 11.53 -0.78
N MET A 240 16.83 10.20 -0.70
CA MET A 240 15.90 9.55 0.20
C MET A 240 16.55 8.26 0.73
N PHE A 241 16.52 8.07 2.04
CA PHE A 241 16.95 6.87 2.73
C PHE A 241 15.74 6.19 3.38
N GLY A 242 15.76 4.85 3.44
CA GLY A 242 14.74 4.05 4.14
C GLY A 242 15.35 2.82 4.79
N ALA A 243 14.75 2.40 5.88
CA ALA A 243 15.05 1.13 6.54
C ALA A 243 13.75 0.49 7.02
N ASP A 244 13.66 -0.82 6.90
CA ASP A 244 12.46 -1.55 7.28
C ASP A 244 12.78 -2.89 7.94
N ILE A 245 11.80 -3.39 8.70
CA ILE A 245 11.83 -4.66 9.39
C ILE A 245 10.48 -5.34 9.29
N SER A 246 10.47 -6.62 8.94
CA SER A 246 9.29 -7.49 8.94
C SER A 246 9.54 -8.73 9.78
N TYR A 247 8.64 -8.99 10.73
CA TYR A 247 8.67 -10.19 11.55
C TYR A 247 7.33 -10.88 11.55
N HIS A 248 7.30 -12.17 11.18
CA HIS A 248 6.08 -12.98 11.10
C HIS A 248 6.32 -14.33 11.76
N THR A 249 5.47 -14.73 12.72
CA THR A 249 5.62 -15.99 13.42
C THR A 249 4.29 -16.68 13.70
N LYS A 250 4.32 -18.01 13.74
CA LYS A 250 3.23 -18.84 14.29
C LYS A 250 3.46 -18.99 15.79
N LEU A 251 2.52 -18.49 16.59
CA LEU A 251 2.52 -18.68 18.05
C LEU A 251 1.98 -20.06 18.42
N SER A 252 1.02 -20.57 17.65
CA SER A 252 0.46 -21.92 17.77
C SER A 252 -0.15 -22.39 16.45
N LYS A 253 -0.80 -23.55 16.41
CA LYS A 253 -1.52 -24.05 15.22
C LYS A 253 -2.53 -23.02 14.68
N LEU A 254 -3.21 -22.30 15.56
CA LEU A 254 -4.29 -21.38 15.19
C LEU A 254 -3.88 -19.89 15.23
N TRP A 255 -2.79 -19.55 15.89
CA TRP A 255 -2.42 -18.17 16.12
C TRP A 255 -1.15 -17.78 15.34
N ASN A 256 -1.23 -16.66 14.63
CA ASN A 256 -0.08 -16.01 14.01
C ASN A 256 0.03 -14.58 14.55
N ALA A 257 1.26 -14.09 14.65
CA ALA A 257 1.54 -12.72 15.05
C ALA A 257 2.78 -12.19 14.33
N GLY A 258 2.95 -10.89 14.34
CA GLY A 258 4.11 -10.25 13.77
C GLY A 258 3.98 -8.74 13.76
N PHE A 259 4.90 -8.11 13.07
CA PHE A 259 4.83 -6.69 12.79
C PHE A 259 5.61 -6.34 11.52
N ASN A 260 5.21 -5.25 10.88
CA ASN A 260 5.96 -4.55 9.84
C ASN A 260 6.25 -3.14 10.34
N SER A 261 7.45 -2.64 10.07
CA SER A 261 7.85 -1.27 10.43
C SER A 261 8.76 -0.71 9.36
N GLU A 262 8.65 0.57 9.10
CA GLU A 262 9.47 1.27 8.12
C GLU A 262 9.76 2.69 8.56
N PHE A 263 11.00 3.13 8.38
CA PHE A 263 11.48 4.48 8.59
C PHE A 263 11.98 5.06 7.27
N LYS A 264 11.69 6.33 7.01
CA LYS A 264 12.15 7.08 5.84
C LYS A 264 12.59 8.49 6.22
N TYR A 265 13.71 8.93 5.64
CA TYR A 265 14.25 10.26 5.80
C TYR A 265 14.87 10.74 4.49
N GLY A 266 14.55 11.96 4.08
CA GLY A 266 15.13 12.53 2.89
C GLY A 266 14.36 13.74 2.34
N THR A 267 14.48 13.99 1.05
CA THR A 267 13.92 15.17 0.42
C THR A 267 12.45 14.99 0.06
N ASN A 268 11.59 15.88 0.57
CA ASN A 268 10.22 16.06 0.07
C ASN A 268 10.26 16.90 -1.21
N VAL A 269 10.44 16.24 -2.34
CA VAL A 269 10.51 16.88 -3.67
C VAL A 269 9.22 17.63 -3.99
N SER A 270 8.05 17.08 -3.60
CA SER A 270 6.76 17.71 -3.83
C SER A 270 6.65 19.07 -3.13
N ALA A 271 7.11 19.19 -1.88
CA ALA A 271 7.12 20.46 -1.16
C ALA A 271 8.14 21.44 -1.73
N PHE A 272 9.31 20.95 -2.13
CA PHE A 272 10.33 21.79 -2.77
C PHE A 272 9.84 22.38 -4.08
N THR A 273 9.27 21.56 -4.97
CA THR A 273 8.78 22.04 -6.28
C THR A 273 7.57 22.96 -6.17
N ALA A 274 6.72 22.75 -5.16
CA ALA A 274 5.56 23.61 -4.90
C ALA A 274 5.95 24.99 -4.31
N ALA A 275 7.13 25.12 -3.74
CA ALA A 275 7.59 26.40 -3.17
C ALA A 275 7.96 27.41 -4.25
N THR A 276 7.44 28.64 -4.13
CA THR A 276 7.66 29.74 -5.08
C THR A 276 8.79 30.70 -4.70
N LEU A 277 9.53 30.39 -3.63
CA LEU A 277 10.62 31.24 -3.11
C LEU A 277 11.80 31.29 -4.09
N ALA A 278 12.27 32.48 -4.40
CA ALA A 278 13.52 32.67 -5.16
C ALA A 278 14.71 32.17 -4.33
N GLY A 279 15.64 31.44 -4.98
CA GLY A 279 16.83 30.91 -4.31
C GLY A 279 16.57 29.84 -3.24
N LYS A 280 15.42 29.14 -3.29
CA LYS A 280 15.11 28.04 -2.37
C LYS A 280 16.19 26.97 -2.38
N ASN A 281 16.52 26.45 -1.20
CA ASN A 281 17.49 25.39 -1.04
C ASN A 281 16.78 24.07 -0.75
N ILE A 282 17.06 23.03 -1.52
CA ILE A 282 16.43 21.70 -1.40
C ILE A 282 16.68 21.05 -0.03
N SER A 283 17.78 21.40 0.65
CA SER A 283 18.08 20.90 1.99
C SER A 283 17.06 21.34 3.07
N ASP A 284 16.32 22.43 2.82
CA ASP A 284 15.29 22.93 3.73
C ASP A 284 13.97 22.10 3.68
N TYR A 285 13.85 21.22 2.68
CA TYR A 285 12.65 20.40 2.42
C TYR A 285 12.90 18.94 2.75
N LYS A 286 13.48 18.66 3.92
CA LYS A 286 13.63 17.28 4.41
C LYS A 286 12.37 16.85 5.14
N MET A 287 12.00 15.58 4.96
CA MET A 287 10.91 14.91 5.67
C MET A 287 11.42 13.77 6.54
N THR A 288 10.66 13.41 7.55
CA THR A 288 10.85 12.20 8.37
C THR A 288 9.53 11.45 8.46
N GLY A 289 9.54 10.18 8.14
CA GLY A 289 8.38 9.30 8.26
C GLY A 289 8.75 8.00 8.98
N PHE A 290 7.81 7.48 9.77
CA PHE A 290 7.94 6.20 10.45
C PHE A 290 6.56 5.56 10.61
N TYR A 291 6.47 4.24 10.44
CA TYR A 291 5.31 3.50 10.91
C TYR A 291 5.69 2.15 11.53
N ILE A 292 4.80 1.64 12.36
CA ILE A 292 4.79 0.27 12.83
C ILE A 292 3.37 -0.30 12.78
N ILE A 293 3.24 -1.53 12.31
CA ILE A 293 1.97 -2.27 12.21
C ILE A 293 2.13 -3.62 12.91
N PRO A 294 1.92 -3.72 14.21
CA PRO A 294 1.74 -5.01 14.87
C PRO A 294 0.44 -5.66 14.38
N PHE A 295 0.44 -6.98 14.29
CA PHE A 295 -0.74 -7.75 13.97
C PHE A 295 -0.78 -9.07 14.73
N ILE A 296 -2.00 -9.54 14.99
CA ILE A 296 -2.28 -10.88 15.50
C ILE A 296 -3.48 -11.45 14.77
N SER A 297 -3.42 -12.69 14.38
CA SER A 297 -4.53 -13.36 13.72
C SER A 297 -4.81 -14.74 14.32
N ARG A 298 -6.10 -15.13 14.31
CA ARG A 298 -6.56 -16.44 14.75
C ARG A 298 -7.33 -17.10 13.63
N THR A 299 -6.92 -18.31 13.26
CA THR A 299 -7.67 -19.18 12.34
C THR A 299 -8.98 -19.61 13.00
N ILE A 300 -10.10 -19.38 12.30
CA ILE A 300 -11.46 -19.74 12.75
C ILE A 300 -11.89 -21.02 12.07
N ASN A 301 -11.60 -21.20 10.78
CA ASN A 301 -11.96 -22.40 10.04
C ASN A 301 -10.82 -22.80 9.10
N GLU A 302 -10.26 -23.99 9.34
CA GLU A 302 -9.15 -24.53 8.54
C GLU A 302 -9.58 -24.93 7.12
N ASN A 303 -10.84 -25.33 6.92
CA ASN A 303 -11.32 -25.82 5.62
C ASN A 303 -11.39 -24.74 4.56
N ASN A 304 -11.90 -23.55 4.92
CA ASN A 304 -11.96 -22.38 4.02
C ASN A 304 -10.86 -21.36 4.33
N LYS A 305 -9.93 -21.71 5.22
CA LYS A 305 -8.80 -20.88 5.64
C LYS A 305 -9.22 -19.48 6.13
N SER A 306 -10.38 -19.41 6.82
CA SER A 306 -10.83 -18.14 7.37
C SER A 306 -10.19 -17.85 8.71
N PHE A 307 -9.93 -16.56 8.95
CA PHE A 307 -9.34 -16.07 10.19
C PHE A 307 -9.83 -14.67 10.53
N VAL A 308 -9.73 -14.33 11.81
CA VAL A 308 -9.87 -12.97 12.30
C VAL A 308 -8.48 -12.38 12.51
N GLU A 309 -8.27 -11.16 12.06
CA GLU A 309 -7.01 -10.44 12.20
C GLU A 309 -7.25 -9.07 12.83
N PHE A 310 -6.49 -8.78 13.88
CA PHE A 310 -6.40 -7.45 14.46
C PHE A 310 -5.05 -6.83 14.12
N THR A 311 -5.06 -5.59 13.65
CA THR A 311 -3.88 -4.78 13.40
C THR A 311 -4.07 -3.39 13.98
N CYS A 312 -2.97 -2.69 14.27
CA CYS A 312 -3.05 -1.28 14.64
C CYS A 312 -1.81 -0.56 14.10
N ARG A 313 -1.98 0.22 13.02
CA ARG A 313 -0.88 1.04 12.50
C ARG A 313 -0.73 2.30 13.33
N TYR A 314 0.46 2.53 13.83
CA TYR A 314 0.91 3.84 14.31
C TYR A 314 1.83 4.44 13.24
N GLU A 315 1.61 5.72 12.92
CA GLU A 315 2.47 6.48 12.02
C GLU A 315 2.89 7.80 12.64
N TYR A 316 4.11 8.22 12.36
CA TYR A 316 4.65 9.55 12.56
C TYR A 316 5.08 10.08 11.19
N LEU A 317 4.68 11.29 10.87
CA LEU A 317 5.09 11.98 9.64
C LEU A 317 5.34 13.44 9.92
N GLU A 318 6.56 13.88 9.64
CA GLU A 318 6.94 15.28 9.55
C GLU A 318 7.27 15.57 8.08
N ASP A 319 6.38 16.27 7.40
CA ASP A 319 6.42 16.44 5.93
C ASP A 319 7.54 17.38 5.48
N VAL A 320 7.89 18.38 6.31
CA VAL A 320 9.06 19.26 6.13
C VAL A 320 9.66 19.59 7.50
N ASN A 321 10.80 18.98 7.84
CA ASN A 321 11.39 19.05 9.18
C ASN A 321 11.67 20.48 9.69
N LYS A 322 11.97 21.43 8.78
CA LYS A 322 12.33 22.80 9.18
C LYS A 322 11.11 23.63 9.63
N ASN A 323 9.98 23.48 8.95
CA ASN A 323 8.77 24.29 9.20
C ASN A 323 7.49 23.45 8.98
N GLY A 324 7.62 22.13 9.00
CA GLY A 324 6.56 21.23 8.69
C GLY A 324 5.56 21.05 9.83
N ASN A 325 4.49 20.38 9.49
CA ASN A 325 3.45 19.98 10.41
C ASN A 325 3.65 18.51 10.77
N ILE A 326 3.67 18.19 12.05
CA ILE A 326 3.81 16.81 12.51
C ILE A 326 2.42 16.16 12.56
N GLY A 327 2.26 15.08 11.81
CA GLY A 327 1.10 14.18 11.89
C GLY A 327 1.41 12.92 12.68
N ARG A 328 0.51 12.51 13.57
CA ARG A 328 0.49 11.22 14.26
C ARG A 328 -0.81 10.52 13.92
N PHE A 329 -0.71 9.26 13.50
CA PHE A 329 -1.89 8.55 13.02
C PHE A 329 -2.00 7.20 13.73
N TYR A 330 -3.22 6.86 14.14
CA TYR A 330 -3.55 5.59 14.75
C TYR A 330 -4.66 4.93 13.95
N THR A 331 -4.39 3.73 13.45
CA THR A 331 -5.34 3.02 12.58
C THR A 331 -5.57 1.60 13.08
N PRO A 332 -6.37 1.42 14.16
CA PRO A 332 -6.83 0.10 14.56
C PRO A 332 -7.78 -0.47 13.49
N MET A 333 -7.61 -1.76 13.18
CA MET A 333 -8.42 -2.48 12.21
C MET A 333 -8.70 -3.90 12.69
N LEU A 334 -9.97 -4.30 12.66
CA LEU A 334 -10.43 -5.66 12.91
C LEU A 334 -10.98 -6.22 11.61
N SER A 335 -10.44 -7.33 11.14
CA SER A 335 -10.80 -7.94 9.87
C SER A 335 -11.26 -9.38 10.04
N TYR A 336 -12.31 -9.76 9.30
CA TYR A 336 -12.63 -11.15 9.00
C TYR A 336 -12.17 -11.46 7.56
N VAL A 337 -11.32 -12.47 7.43
CA VAL A 337 -10.66 -12.81 6.16
C VAL A 337 -11.05 -14.24 5.77
N ILE A 338 -11.33 -14.46 4.50
CA ILE A 338 -11.55 -15.78 3.88
C ILE A 338 -10.44 -16.00 2.85
N GLY A 339 -9.79 -17.18 2.92
CA GLY A 339 -8.63 -17.52 2.11
C GLY A 339 -7.32 -16.99 2.68
N ASP A 340 -6.28 -17.81 2.68
CA ASP A 340 -4.93 -17.47 3.15
C ASP A 340 -4.24 -16.40 2.28
N ASP A 341 -4.75 -16.15 1.09
CA ASP A 341 -4.31 -15.14 0.13
C ASP A 341 -5.19 -13.87 0.13
N TYR A 342 -6.04 -13.69 1.17
CA TYR A 342 -6.97 -12.56 1.30
C TYR A 342 -7.99 -12.47 0.15
N THR A 343 -8.54 -13.61 -0.29
CA THR A 343 -9.55 -13.67 -1.36
C THR A 343 -10.75 -12.78 -1.05
N SER A 344 -11.23 -12.79 0.20
CA SER A 344 -12.28 -11.88 0.67
C SER A 344 -11.95 -11.35 2.05
N LYS A 345 -12.21 -10.07 2.30
CA LYS A 345 -11.94 -9.41 3.58
C LYS A 345 -13.01 -8.37 3.87
N ILE A 346 -13.54 -8.38 5.08
CA ILE A 346 -14.36 -7.30 5.64
C ILE A 346 -13.65 -6.76 6.86
N SER A 347 -13.48 -5.44 6.94
CA SER A 347 -12.72 -4.79 8.00
C SER A 347 -13.50 -3.61 8.60
N LEU A 348 -13.50 -3.54 9.93
CA LEU A 348 -13.89 -2.34 10.67
C LEU A 348 -12.61 -1.58 11.02
N VAL A 349 -12.53 -0.30 10.63
CA VAL A 349 -11.31 0.50 10.70
C VAL A 349 -11.59 1.81 11.42
N GLY A 350 -10.83 2.09 12.47
CA GLY A 350 -10.75 3.44 13.04
C GLY A 350 -9.59 4.19 12.39
N VAL A 351 -9.79 5.44 12.02
CA VAL A 351 -8.71 6.33 11.54
C VAL A 351 -8.69 7.56 12.43
N ILE A 352 -7.60 7.75 13.15
CA ILE A 352 -7.40 8.89 14.06
C ILE A 352 -6.15 9.61 13.56
N SER A 353 -6.34 10.85 13.13
CA SER A 353 -5.26 11.75 12.70
C SER A 353 -5.12 12.87 13.73
N ASP A 354 -3.91 13.10 14.20
CA ASP A 354 -3.54 14.14 15.16
C ASP A 354 -2.39 14.96 14.58
N TYR A 355 -2.65 16.21 14.24
CA TYR A 355 -1.65 17.14 13.71
C TYR A 355 -1.22 18.14 14.77
N SER A 356 0.06 18.49 14.83
CA SER A 356 0.57 19.51 15.74
C SER A 356 -0.03 20.90 15.43
N LYS A 357 -0.49 21.11 14.19
CA LYS A 357 -1.19 22.30 13.75
C LYS A 357 -2.25 21.94 12.71
N ASP A 358 -3.50 22.23 13.00
CA ASP A 358 -4.60 22.07 12.06
C ASP A 358 -4.57 23.14 10.97
N ILE A 359 -4.57 22.70 9.71
CA ILE A 359 -4.58 23.58 8.53
C ILE A 359 -5.91 23.43 7.82
N ILE A 360 -6.73 24.48 7.89
CA ILE A 360 -8.07 24.50 7.27
C ILE A 360 -8.01 24.27 5.75
N ASN A 361 -9.06 23.65 5.21
CA ASN A 361 -9.22 23.31 3.80
C ASN A 361 -8.13 22.35 3.24
N THR A 362 -7.43 21.63 4.13
CA THR A 362 -6.40 20.64 3.76
C THR A 362 -6.64 19.30 4.43
N ASN A 363 -5.83 18.28 4.05
CA ASN A 363 -5.77 16.99 4.71
C ASN A 363 -4.91 17.02 6.00
N GLN A 364 -4.25 18.13 6.31
CA GLN A 364 -3.47 18.31 7.55
C GLN A 364 -4.36 18.92 8.63
N TYR A 365 -5.37 18.16 9.03
CA TYR A 365 -6.36 18.55 10.04
C TYR A 365 -6.67 17.35 10.91
N SER A 366 -6.68 17.53 12.22
CA SER A 366 -6.94 16.45 13.18
C SER A 366 -8.36 15.92 13.01
N SER A 367 -8.50 14.60 12.90
CA SER A 367 -9.76 13.99 12.53
C SER A 367 -9.95 12.58 13.11
N LYS A 368 -11.22 12.15 13.17
CA LYS A 368 -11.60 10.80 13.60
C LYS A 368 -12.64 10.26 12.64
N LEU A 369 -12.32 9.12 12.00
CA LEU A 369 -13.22 8.44 11.08
C LEU A 369 -13.43 7.00 11.52
N LEU A 370 -14.57 6.44 11.12
CA LEU A 370 -14.84 5.02 11.16
C LEU A 370 -15.16 4.55 9.75
N LEU A 371 -14.52 3.47 9.31
CA LEU A 371 -14.73 2.90 7.99
C LEU A 371 -15.17 1.44 8.13
N LEU A 372 -16.05 1.02 7.23
CA LEU A 372 -16.31 -0.37 6.91
C LEU A 372 -15.74 -0.63 5.51
N GLN A 373 -14.65 -1.38 5.44
CA GLN A 373 -14.00 -1.73 4.18
C GLN A 373 -14.38 -3.16 3.77
N TYR A 374 -14.68 -3.36 2.50
CA TYR A 374 -14.80 -4.68 1.90
C TYR A 374 -13.79 -4.85 0.78
N GLN A 375 -13.28 -6.08 0.64
CA GLN A 375 -12.34 -6.48 -0.40
C GLN A 375 -12.74 -7.84 -0.95
N ILE A 376 -12.69 -7.97 -2.27
CA ILE A 376 -12.84 -9.26 -2.98
C ILE A 376 -11.78 -9.34 -4.06
N LYS A 377 -11.08 -10.48 -4.12
CA LYS A 377 -10.11 -10.83 -5.16
C LYS A 377 -10.60 -12.05 -5.94
N PHE A 378 -10.56 -12.01 -7.24
CA PHE A 378 -11.04 -13.09 -8.11
C PHE A 378 -10.26 -13.17 -9.43
#